data_e11805c73e4d91f099018302173cb200
#
_entry.id   e11805c73e4d91f099018302173cb200
#
_cell.length_a   1.000
_cell.length_b   1.000
_cell.length_c   1.000
_cell.angle_alpha   90.00
_cell.angle_beta   90.00
_cell.angle_gamma   90.00
#
_symmetry.space_group_name_H-M   'P 1'
#
loop_
_entity.id
_entity.type
_entity.pdbx_description
1 polymer ?
#
loop_
_entity_poly.entity_id
_entity_poly.type
_entity_poly.pdbx_seq_one_letter_code
_entity_poly.pdbx_strand_id
1 'polypeptide(L)'
;MAVHRTGRGPDLVLFHGGMGSWKHWIRNVDPLAERFTVHALDHPGYGDSEAVPRETTGRQYLELMRELFARQFPGRAPLCFAGFSFGGAIAAHLARRLAPRVTHLCLVSPAGFPPRTFAERPTRSYREAGDDELLLREVCRHNLLVNMLSDPASISEETLDIQVDCVRKTRFNSRKVSAGGTLLGDLAHLRETGACRIRLLWGEGDDSAFRPAATLIGEVREAVGGDLDVHRIPRAGHWSAYENAPEVNRLMLEFFAS
;
A
#
# COMPACT_ATOMS: atom_id res chain seq x y z
N MET A 1 17.35 -1.19 -1.87
CA MET A 1 15.93 -0.92 -2.14
C MET A 1 15.86 0.18 -3.19
N ALA A 2 15.22 -0.08 -4.32
CA ALA A 2 15.05 0.91 -5.39
C ALA A 2 14.02 1.99 -4.99
N VAL A 3 14.23 3.21 -5.47
CA VAL A 3 13.39 4.37 -5.13
C VAL A 3 13.23 5.24 -6.37
N HIS A 4 11.99 5.47 -6.77
CA HIS A 4 11.65 6.51 -7.72
C HIS A 4 11.46 7.83 -6.94
N ARG A 5 12.36 8.78 -7.18
CA ARG A 5 12.37 10.06 -6.45
C ARG A 5 12.10 11.22 -7.39
N THR A 6 11.15 12.10 -7.00
CA THR A 6 10.81 13.31 -7.78
C THR A 6 10.31 14.41 -6.86
N GLY A 7 10.23 15.65 -7.39
CA GLY A 7 9.72 16.80 -6.66
C GLY A 7 10.73 17.42 -5.69
N ARG A 8 10.25 18.45 -4.96
CA ARG A 8 11.01 19.17 -3.93
C ARG A 8 10.06 19.56 -2.80
N GLY A 9 10.54 19.53 -1.56
CA GLY A 9 9.77 19.87 -0.36
C GLY A 9 9.97 18.86 0.75
N PRO A 10 9.07 18.78 1.74
CA PRO A 10 9.11 17.76 2.78
C PRO A 10 9.10 16.35 2.20
N ASP A 11 9.74 15.42 2.87
CA ASP A 11 9.85 14.03 2.39
C ASP A 11 8.53 13.27 2.58
N LEU A 12 7.98 12.75 1.47
CA LEU A 12 6.82 11.86 1.44
C LEU A 12 7.21 10.50 0.86
N VAL A 13 7.04 9.44 1.64
CA VAL A 13 7.40 8.08 1.24
C VAL A 13 6.15 7.28 0.92
N LEU A 14 6.12 6.67 -0.26
CA LEU A 14 5.01 5.88 -0.78
C LEU A 14 5.36 4.39 -0.79
N PHE A 15 4.52 3.59 -0.12
CA PHE A 15 4.67 2.14 0.04
C PHE A 15 3.61 1.42 -0.80
N HIS A 16 4.03 0.64 -1.79
CA HIS A 16 3.11 -0.05 -2.73
C HIS A 16 2.44 -1.30 -2.13
N GLY A 17 1.37 -1.75 -2.78
CA GLY A 17 0.66 -2.98 -2.44
C GLY A 17 1.40 -4.26 -2.82
N GLY A 18 0.86 -5.40 -2.39
CA GLY A 18 1.37 -6.71 -2.82
C GLY A 18 1.26 -6.91 -4.33
N MET A 19 2.17 -7.70 -4.91
CA MET A 19 2.29 -7.92 -6.37
C MET A 19 2.39 -6.61 -7.17
N GLY A 20 3.04 -5.60 -6.58
CA GLY A 20 3.17 -4.25 -7.11
C GLY A 20 4.61 -3.76 -7.17
N SER A 21 4.74 -2.51 -7.54
CA SER A 21 5.95 -1.70 -7.52
C SER A 21 5.58 -0.24 -7.22
N TRP A 22 6.52 0.67 -7.28
CA TRP A 22 6.23 2.10 -7.20
C TRP A 22 5.11 2.53 -8.18
N LYS A 23 4.89 1.80 -9.28
CA LYS A 23 3.83 2.05 -10.26
C LYS A 23 2.42 1.94 -9.72
N HIS A 24 2.21 1.34 -8.54
CA HIS A 24 0.91 1.43 -7.85
C HIS A 24 0.53 2.89 -7.51
N TRP A 25 1.51 3.79 -7.50
CA TRP A 25 1.36 5.22 -7.25
C TRP A 25 1.54 6.09 -8.50
N ILE A 26 1.56 5.49 -9.71
CA ILE A 26 1.91 6.17 -10.96
C ILE A 26 1.06 7.42 -11.24
N ARG A 27 -0.22 7.42 -10.85
CA ARG A 27 -1.15 8.55 -11.00
C ARG A 27 -1.09 9.54 -9.83
N ASN A 28 -0.25 9.30 -8.84
CA ASN A 28 -0.17 10.10 -7.62
C ASN A 28 1.20 10.80 -7.50
N VAL A 29 2.26 10.20 -8.03
CA VAL A 29 3.63 10.70 -7.87
C VAL A 29 3.76 12.15 -8.34
N ASP A 30 3.36 12.45 -9.58
CA ASP A 30 3.54 13.79 -10.14
C ASP A 30 2.70 14.87 -9.42
N PRO A 31 1.39 14.67 -9.14
CA PRO A 31 0.61 15.64 -8.37
C PRO A 31 1.16 15.88 -6.95
N LEU A 32 1.65 14.83 -6.29
CA LEU A 32 2.25 14.97 -4.96
C LEU A 32 3.62 15.66 -5.01
N ALA A 33 4.37 15.45 -6.09
CA ALA A 33 5.69 16.06 -6.30
C ALA A 33 5.66 17.58 -6.50
N GLU A 34 4.49 18.16 -6.74
CA GLU A 34 4.32 19.62 -6.77
C GLU A 34 4.62 20.27 -5.40
N ARG A 35 4.45 19.52 -4.30
CA ARG A 35 4.62 20.04 -2.93
C ARG A 35 5.59 19.24 -2.07
N PHE A 36 5.94 18.03 -2.46
CA PHE A 36 6.76 17.10 -1.67
C PHE A 36 7.95 16.59 -2.46
N THR A 37 9.00 16.20 -1.76
CA THR A 37 9.97 15.26 -2.29
C THR A 37 9.37 13.87 -2.13
N VAL A 38 8.83 13.33 -3.23
CA VAL A 38 8.18 12.02 -3.24
C VAL A 38 9.21 10.92 -3.44
N HIS A 39 9.17 9.91 -2.57
CA HIS A 39 10.00 8.72 -2.63
C HIS A 39 9.08 7.50 -2.79
N ALA A 40 8.78 7.10 -4.02
CA ALA A 40 8.00 5.90 -4.27
C ALA A 40 8.93 4.68 -4.30
N LEU A 41 8.74 3.79 -3.33
CA LEU A 41 9.64 2.66 -3.10
C LEU A 41 9.27 1.46 -3.97
N ASP A 42 10.27 0.71 -4.41
CA ASP A 42 10.11 -0.72 -4.69
C ASP A 42 10.57 -1.49 -3.46
N HIS A 43 9.67 -2.20 -2.81
CA HIS A 43 10.01 -3.00 -1.63
C HIS A 43 10.99 -4.12 -2.00
N PRO A 44 11.83 -4.63 -1.06
CA PRO A 44 12.69 -5.78 -1.32
C PRO A 44 11.90 -6.97 -1.87
N GLY A 45 12.37 -7.55 -2.96
CA GLY A 45 11.67 -8.62 -3.67
C GLY A 45 10.54 -8.17 -4.60
N TYR A 46 10.46 -6.86 -4.91
CA TYR A 46 9.51 -6.28 -5.86
C TYR A 46 10.19 -5.29 -6.79
N GLY A 47 9.57 -5.03 -7.94
CA GLY A 47 10.04 -4.05 -8.90
C GLY A 47 11.52 -4.22 -9.22
N ASP A 48 12.25 -3.11 -9.18
CA ASP A 48 13.68 -3.06 -9.46
C ASP A 48 14.57 -3.25 -8.20
N SER A 49 13.96 -3.56 -7.04
CA SER A 49 14.68 -3.93 -5.84
C SER A 49 15.23 -5.35 -5.90
N GLU A 50 16.30 -5.61 -5.17
CA GLU A 50 16.89 -6.94 -5.05
C GLU A 50 15.90 -7.96 -4.48
N ALA A 51 16.07 -9.22 -4.87
CA ALA A 51 15.33 -10.33 -4.32
C ALA A 51 15.68 -10.55 -2.85
N VAL A 52 14.74 -11.12 -2.11
CA VAL A 52 14.99 -11.60 -0.74
C VAL A 52 15.02 -13.14 -0.73
N PRO A 53 15.71 -13.78 0.21
CA PRO A 53 15.69 -15.22 0.34
C PRO A 53 14.25 -15.76 0.41
N ARG A 54 13.98 -16.86 -0.29
CA ARG A 54 12.64 -17.41 -0.42
C ARG A 54 12.01 -17.83 0.91
N GLU A 55 12.85 -18.26 1.85
CA GLU A 55 12.47 -18.66 3.20
C GLU A 55 12.19 -17.50 4.15
N THR A 56 12.49 -16.26 3.75
CA THR A 56 12.28 -15.07 4.59
C THR A 56 10.86 -15.05 5.15
N THR A 57 10.73 -15.05 6.47
CA THR A 57 9.46 -14.93 7.19
C THR A 57 8.94 -13.48 7.16
N GLY A 58 7.66 -13.28 7.46
CA GLY A 58 7.10 -11.93 7.55
C GLY A 58 7.81 -11.05 8.59
N ARG A 59 8.20 -11.62 9.74
CA ARG A 59 8.94 -10.92 10.78
C ARG A 59 10.34 -10.49 10.31
N GLN A 60 11.06 -11.40 9.68
CA GLN A 60 12.39 -11.09 9.11
C GLN A 60 12.29 -10.03 8.00
N TYR A 61 11.21 -10.07 7.21
CA TYR A 61 10.97 -9.08 6.18
C TYR A 61 10.73 -7.67 6.75
N LEU A 62 9.93 -7.56 7.81
CA LEU A 62 9.71 -6.27 8.47
C LEU A 62 10.99 -5.70 9.08
N GLU A 63 11.84 -6.57 9.63
CA GLU A 63 13.14 -6.14 10.16
C GLU A 63 14.09 -5.71 9.04
N LEU A 64 14.15 -6.44 7.93
CA LEU A 64 14.89 -6.05 6.72
C LEU A 64 14.40 -4.69 6.20
N MET A 65 13.09 -4.49 6.13
CA MET A 65 12.51 -3.20 5.74
C MET A 65 12.97 -2.06 6.65
N ARG A 66 12.99 -2.28 7.96
CA ARG A 66 13.47 -1.30 8.95
C ARG A 66 14.93 -0.93 8.72
N GLU A 67 15.80 -1.93 8.51
CA GLU A 67 17.22 -1.71 8.28
C GLU A 67 17.51 -0.97 6.96
N LEU A 68 16.87 -1.40 5.88
CA LEU A 68 17.02 -0.76 4.56
C LEU A 68 16.47 0.66 4.58
N PHE A 69 15.35 0.88 5.27
CA PHE A 69 14.76 2.20 5.43
C PHE A 69 15.70 3.14 6.21
N ALA A 70 16.28 2.68 7.30
CA ALA A 70 17.24 3.47 8.09
C ALA A 70 18.50 3.87 7.29
N ARG A 71 18.97 3.01 6.39
CA ARG A 71 20.08 3.31 5.48
C ARG A 71 19.69 4.30 4.38
N GLN A 72 18.47 4.18 3.84
CA GLN A 72 17.96 5.02 2.76
C GLN A 72 17.60 6.44 3.23
N PHE A 73 17.08 6.54 4.46
CA PHE A 73 16.63 7.78 5.07
C PHE A 73 17.39 8.03 6.38
N PRO A 74 18.71 8.27 6.31
CA PRO A 74 19.47 8.60 7.50
C PRO A 74 19.06 9.97 8.03
N GLY A 75 19.17 10.18 9.33
CA GLY A 75 18.87 11.48 9.94
C GLY A 75 17.54 11.53 10.67
N ARG A 76 17.15 12.76 11.06
CA ARG A 76 16.00 13.01 11.95
C ARG A 76 14.93 13.91 11.36
N ALA A 77 15.05 14.29 10.09
CA ALA A 77 14.03 15.12 9.44
C ALA A 77 12.65 14.44 9.50
N PRO A 78 11.58 15.21 9.69
CA PRO A 78 10.22 14.69 9.67
C PRO A 78 9.91 13.98 8.35
N LEU A 79 9.06 12.97 8.40
CA LEU A 79 8.62 12.18 7.26
C LEU A 79 7.08 12.09 7.23
N CYS A 80 6.53 12.13 6.02
CA CYS A 80 5.15 11.74 5.75
C CYS A 80 5.15 10.36 5.06
N PHE A 81 4.21 9.50 5.45
CA PHE A 81 4.05 8.16 4.87
C PHE A 81 2.69 7.99 4.21
N ALA A 82 2.66 7.38 3.03
CA ALA A 82 1.44 6.82 2.46
C ALA A 82 1.64 5.35 2.11
N GLY A 83 0.73 4.48 2.56
CA GLY A 83 0.83 3.04 2.34
C GLY A 83 -0.44 2.44 1.75
N PHE A 84 -0.30 1.72 0.64
CA PHE A 84 -1.39 1.02 -0.02
C PHE A 84 -1.36 -0.48 0.31
N SER A 85 -2.50 -1.03 0.75
CA SER A 85 -2.67 -2.47 0.97
C SER A 85 -1.54 -3.07 1.83
N PHE A 86 -0.73 -4.00 1.29
CA PHE A 86 0.47 -4.54 1.92
C PHE A 86 1.43 -3.45 2.39
N GLY A 87 1.64 -2.41 1.56
CA GLY A 87 2.45 -1.26 1.92
C GLY A 87 1.89 -0.48 3.11
N GLY A 88 0.57 -0.52 3.33
CA GLY A 88 -0.07 0.06 4.50
C GLY A 88 0.37 -0.61 5.81
N ALA A 89 0.45 -1.94 5.82
CA ALA A 89 0.98 -2.68 6.97
C ALA A 89 2.45 -2.36 7.25
N ILE A 90 3.27 -2.25 6.20
CA ILE A 90 4.69 -1.87 6.34
C ILE A 90 4.81 -0.42 6.83
N ALA A 91 4.07 0.51 6.24
CA ALA A 91 4.11 1.93 6.61
C ALA A 91 3.72 2.14 8.09
N ALA A 92 2.66 1.48 8.56
CA ALA A 92 2.24 1.54 9.96
C ALA A 92 3.30 0.96 10.90
N HIS A 93 3.87 -0.19 10.56
CA HIS A 93 4.94 -0.82 11.34
C HIS A 93 6.19 0.07 11.44
N LEU A 94 6.63 0.65 10.32
CA LEU A 94 7.77 1.57 10.31
C LEU A 94 7.47 2.87 11.03
N ALA A 95 6.27 3.45 10.87
CA ALA A 95 5.87 4.67 11.57
C ALA A 95 5.96 4.48 13.08
N ARG A 96 5.44 3.36 13.61
CA ARG A 96 5.59 3.01 15.04
C ARG A 96 7.05 2.95 15.50
N ARG A 97 7.94 2.37 14.67
CA ARG A 97 9.36 2.19 15.01
C ARG A 97 10.17 3.49 14.91
N LEU A 98 9.70 4.43 14.10
CA LEU A 98 10.37 5.69 13.81
C LEU A 98 9.73 6.89 14.53
N ALA A 99 8.70 6.67 15.33
CA ALA A 99 8.03 7.72 16.10
C ALA A 99 9.03 8.47 17.01
N PRO A 100 8.96 9.79 17.12
CA PRO A 100 7.99 10.72 16.51
C PRO A 100 8.39 11.27 15.14
N ARG A 101 9.34 10.67 14.45
CA ARG A 101 9.86 11.16 13.15
C ARG A 101 8.80 11.13 12.04
N VAL A 102 7.90 10.14 12.05
CA VAL A 102 6.77 10.07 11.11
C VAL A 102 5.62 10.88 11.67
N THR A 103 5.34 12.01 11.05
CA THR A 103 4.32 12.97 11.52
C THR A 103 2.93 12.69 10.99
N HIS A 104 2.85 12.14 9.76
CA HIS A 104 1.59 11.83 9.09
C HIS A 104 1.66 10.46 8.44
N LEU A 105 0.61 9.67 8.63
CA LEU A 105 0.42 8.34 8.06
C LEU A 105 -0.92 8.26 7.34
N CYS A 106 -0.89 8.24 6.01
CA CYS A 106 -2.06 8.02 5.17
C CYS A 106 -2.10 6.57 4.71
N LEU A 107 -3.17 5.86 5.02
CA LEU A 107 -3.34 4.45 4.65
C LEU A 107 -4.46 4.30 3.63
N VAL A 108 -4.15 3.72 2.48
CA VAL A 108 -5.10 3.44 1.40
C VAL A 108 -5.41 1.96 1.41
N SER A 109 -6.65 1.59 1.79
CA SER A 109 -7.10 0.20 1.87
C SER A 109 -6.06 -0.75 2.50
N PRO A 110 -5.56 -0.47 3.73
CA PRO A 110 -4.42 -1.18 4.28
C PRO A 110 -4.71 -2.66 4.54
N ALA A 111 -3.69 -3.50 4.36
CA ALA A 111 -3.66 -4.88 4.83
C ALA A 111 -3.03 -4.99 6.23
N GLY A 112 -2.92 -6.21 6.76
CA GLY A 112 -2.28 -6.44 8.06
C GLY A 112 -3.25 -6.59 9.23
N PHE A 113 -4.52 -6.84 8.94
CA PHE A 113 -5.53 -7.22 9.94
C PHE A 113 -5.31 -8.65 10.45
N PRO A 114 -5.75 -8.96 11.68
CA PRO A 114 -5.70 -10.32 12.19
C PRO A 114 -6.36 -11.31 11.23
N PRO A 115 -5.76 -12.50 11.05
CA PRO A 115 -6.32 -13.52 10.18
C PRO A 115 -7.71 -13.96 10.70
N ARG A 116 -8.69 -13.92 9.82
CA ARG A 116 -10.04 -14.48 10.02
C ARG A 116 -10.41 -15.30 8.80
N THR A 117 -11.47 -16.09 8.90
CA THR A 117 -11.98 -16.81 7.74
C THR A 117 -12.50 -15.82 6.70
N PHE A 118 -11.92 -15.85 5.51
CA PHE A 118 -12.31 -15.02 4.39
C PHE A 118 -13.10 -15.87 3.38
N ALA A 119 -14.03 -15.23 2.68
CA ALA A 119 -14.58 -15.86 1.49
C ALA A 119 -13.44 -16.03 0.46
N GLU A 120 -13.32 -17.23 -0.09
CA GLU A 120 -12.37 -17.46 -1.17
C GLU A 120 -12.77 -16.61 -2.38
N ARG A 121 -11.77 -15.97 -2.98
CA ARG A 121 -11.97 -15.22 -4.19
C ARG A 121 -11.52 -16.02 -5.37
N PRO A 122 -12.25 -15.99 -6.48
CA PRO A 122 -11.94 -16.75 -7.67
C PRO A 122 -10.76 -16.12 -8.44
N THR A 123 -9.65 -15.84 -7.74
CA THR A 123 -8.42 -15.38 -8.40
C THR A 123 -7.75 -16.53 -9.12
N ARG A 124 -7.17 -16.23 -10.27
CA ARG A 124 -6.34 -17.17 -11.04
C ARG A 124 -4.88 -17.07 -10.60
N SER A 125 -4.18 -18.19 -10.64
CA SER A 125 -2.75 -18.23 -10.36
C SER A 125 -1.96 -17.64 -11.54
N TYR A 126 -1.09 -16.66 -11.30
CA TYR A 126 -0.20 -16.13 -12.35
C TYR A 126 0.76 -17.20 -12.89
N ARG A 127 0.97 -18.32 -12.15
CA ARG A 127 1.80 -19.44 -12.61
C ARG A 127 1.14 -20.25 -13.72
N GLU A 128 -0.16 -20.15 -13.91
CA GLU A 128 -0.88 -20.79 -15.01
C GLU A 128 -0.35 -20.33 -16.37
N ALA A 129 0.10 -19.09 -16.45
CA ALA A 129 0.57 -18.51 -17.70
C ALA A 129 1.96 -19.03 -18.13
N GLY A 130 2.80 -19.51 -17.20
CA GLY A 130 4.18 -19.87 -17.55
C GLY A 130 4.85 -18.71 -18.31
N ASP A 131 5.30 -19.01 -19.53
CA ASP A 131 5.92 -18.02 -20.44
C ASP A 131 4.93 -17.42 -21.46
N ASP A 132 3.65 -17.79 -21.42
CA ASP A 132 2.60 -17.28 -22.31
C ASP A 132 2.18 -15.87 -21.89
N GLU A 133 2.60 -14.88 -22.68
CA GLU A 133 2.30 -13.46 -22.46
C GLU A 133 0.82 -13.14 -22.55
N LEU A 134 0.10 -13.72 -23.52
CA LEU A 134 -1.33 -13.45 -23.72
C LEU A 134 -2.14 -14.00 -22.56
N LEU A 135 -1.81 -15.22 -22.14
CA LEU A 135 -2.46 -15.82 -20.97
C LEU A 135 -2.13 -15.05 -19.69
N LEU A 136 -0.90 -14.54 -19.51
CA LEU A 136 -0.55 -13.71 -18.37
C LEU A 136 -1.38 -12.43 -18.33
N ARG A 137 -1.56 -11.76 -19.46
CA ARG A 137 -2.41 -10.56 -19.56
C ARG A 137 -3.87 -10.88 -19.21
N GLU A 138 -4.39 -12.00 -19.67
CA GLU A 138 -5.75 -12.47 -19.34
C GLU A 138 -5.90 -12.73 -17.85
N VAL A 139 -4.96 -13.44 -17.22
CA VAL A 139 -4.94 -13.68 -15.77
C VAL A 139 -4.82 -12.36 -14.99
N CYS A 140 -3.99 -11.42 -15.45
CA CYS A 140 -3.88 -10.09 -14.85
C CYS A 140 -5.21 -9.34 -14.93
N ARG A 141 -5.86 -9.32 -16.08
CA ARG A 141 -7.18 -8.69 -16.28
C ARG A 141 -8.22 -9.27 -15.32
N HIS A 142 -8.31 -10.59 -15.25
CA HIS A 142 -9.22 -11.27 -14.34
C HIS A 142 -8.97 -10.90 -12.88
N ASN A 143 -7.73 -10.97 -12.43
CA ASN A 143 -7.36 -10.70 -11.03
C ASN A 143 -7.52 -9.22 -10.66
N LEU A 144 -7.29 -8.30 -11.58
CA LEU A 144 -7.57 -6.87 -11.39
C LEU A 144 -9.05 -6.64 -11.12
N LEU A 145 -9.95 -7.24 -11.90
CA LEU A 145 -11.41 -7.15 -11.71
C LEU A 145 -11.87 -7.79 -10.40
N VAL A 146 -11.27 -8.90 -10.04
CA VAL A 146 -11.66 -9.62 -8.82
C VAL A 146 -11.22 -8.91 -7.55
N ASN A 147 -10.03 -8.28 -7.55
CA ASN A 147 -9.39 -7.82 -6.30
C ASN A 147 -9.05 -6.35 -6.23
N MET A 148 -8.92 -5.64 -7.36
CA MET A 148 -8.26 -4.34 -7.36
C MET A 148 -9.17 -3.21 -7.81
N LEU A 149 -9.96 -3.42 -8.85
CA LEU A 149 -10.71 -2.39 -9.52
C LEU A 149 -12.22 -2.66 -9.43
N SER A 150 -13.01 -1.61 -9.26
CA SER A 150 -14.47 -1.69 -9.20
C SER A 150 -15.12 -1.55 -10.58
N ASP A 151 -14.46 -0.84 -11.51
CA ASP A 151 -14.95 -0.57 -12.85
C ASP A 151 -14.09 -1.29 -13.89
N PRO A 152 -14.68 -2.21 -14.71
CA PRO A 152 -13.98 -2.83 -15.84
C PRO A 152 -13.40 -1.83 -16.83
N ALA A 153 -14.01 -0.65 -17.00
CA ALA A 153 -13.49 0.41 -17.87
C ALA A 153 -12.17 1.01 -17.39
N SER A 154 -11.82 0.82 -16.11
CA SER A 154 -10.52 1.23 -15.56
C SER A 154 -9.35 0.38 -16.05
N ILE A 155 -9.61 -0.75 -16.75
CA ILE A 155 -8.56 -1.64 -17.27
C ILE A 155 -8.23 -1.25 -18.70
N SER A 156 -7.29 -0.34 -18.85
CA SER A 156 -6.64 -0.01 -20.13
C SER A 156 -5.47 -0.96 -20.43
N GLU A 157 -4.89 -0.86 -21.63
CA GLU A 157 -3.64 -1.56 -21.92
C GLU A 157 -2.50 -1.12 -21.00
N GLU A 158 -2.42 0.18 -20.66
CA GLU A 158 -1.47 0.69 -19.66
C GLU A 158 -1.63 0.00 -18.30
N THR A 159 -2.87 -0.18 -17.82
CA THR A 159 -3.16 -0.88 -16.55
C THR A 159 -2.63 -2.31 -16.59
N LEU A 160 -2.83 -3.00 -17.71
CA LEU A 160 -2.34 -4.36 -17.90
C LEU A 160 -0.82 -4.42 -17.98
N ASP A 161 -0.18 -3.51 -18.70
CA ASP A 161 1.28 -3.44 -18.80
C ASP A 161 1.92 -3.22 -17.42
N ILE A 162 1.34 -2.32 -16.61
CA ILE A 162 1.76 -2.10 -15.22
C ILE A 162 1.64 -3.39 -14.41
N GLN A 163 0.48 -4.07 -14.47
CA GLN A 163 0.24 -5.26 -13.67
C GLN A 163 1.13 -6.43 -14.10
N VAL A 164 1.31 -6.64 -15.38
CA VAL A 164 2.20 -7.68 -15.93
C VAL A 164 3.64 -7.45 -15.48
N ASP A 165 4.17 -6.22 -15.61
CA ASP A 165 5.51 -5.87 -15.12
C ASP A 165 5.66 -6.12 -13.62
N CYS A 166 4.67 -5.70 -12.83
CA CYS A 166 4.65 -5.92 -11.38
C CYS A 166 4.65 -7.42 -11.00
N VAL A 167 3.83 -8.23 -11.68
CA VAL A 167 3.76 -9.68 -11.45
C VAL A 167 5.08 -10.36 -11.77
N ARG A 168 5.67 -10.06 -12.94
CA ARG A 168 6.96 -10.62 -13.37
C ARG A 168 8.11 -10.29 -12.42
N LYS A 169 8.08 -9.11 -11.81
CA LYS A 169 9.09 -8.63 -10.87
C LYS A 169 8.80 -8.99 -9.41
N THR A 170 7.71 -9.70 -9.13
CA THR A 170 7.37 -10.13 -7.77
C THR A 170 8.12 -11.40 -7.38
N ARG A 171 8.94 -11.31 -6.36
CA ARG A 171 9.81 -12.37 -5.83
C ARG A 171 9.60 -12.66 -4.34
N PHE A 172 8.65 -11.93 -3.68
CA PHE A 172 8.29 -12.14 -2.29
C PHE A 172 6.78 -12.28 -2.12
N ASN A 173 6.34 -13.16 -1.24
CA ASN A 173 4.94 -13.36 -0.93
C ASN A 173 4.50 -12.40 0.20
N SER A 174 3.79 -11.32 -0.17
CA SER A 174 3.27 -10.32 0.76
C SER A 174 2.36 -10.89 1.86
N ARG A 175 1.69 -12.02 1.63
CA ARG A 175 0.83 -12.67 2.64
C ARG A 175 1.60 -13.06 3.90
N LYS A 176 2.91 -13.31 3.81
CA LYS A 176 3.75 -13.58 4.99
C LYS A 176 3.77 -12.42 6.00
N VAL A 177 3.58 -11.19 5.53
CA VAL A 177 3.47 -10.00 6.39
C VAL A 177 2.01 -9.65 6.65
N SER A 178 1.19 -9.58 5.59
CA SER A 178 -0.21 -9.14 5.69
C SER A 178 -1.04 -10.04 6.62
N ALA A 179 -0.75 -11.34 6.68
CA ALA A 179 -1.40 -12.27 7.59
C ALA A 179 -0.86 -12.20 9.03
N GLY A 180 0.18 -11.41 9.29
CA GLY A 180 0.76 -11.26 10.63
C GLY A 180 -0.11 -10.49 11.62
N GLY A 181 -1.13 -9.75 11.13
CA GLY A 181 -2.13 -9.10 11.95
C GLY A 181 -1.61 -7.95 12.83
N THR A 182 -0.52 -7.28 12.44
CA THR A 182 0.14 -6.26 13.28
C THR A 182 -0.49 -4.87 13.16
N LEU A 183 -1.28 -4.59 12.13
CA LEU A 183 -1.78 -3.26 11.79
C LEU A 183 -2.50 -2.58 12.97
N LEU A 184 -3.46 -3.26 13.57
CA LEU A 184 -4.28 -2.67 14.64
C LEU A 184 -3.43 -2.29 15.86
N GLY A 185 -2.48 -3.16 16.26
CA GLY A 185 -1.57 -2.87 17.38
C GLY A 185 -0.58 -1.74 17.06
N ASP A 186 -0.13 -1.62 15.80
CA ASP A 186 0.75 -0.54 15.38
C ASP A 186 0.01 0.81 15.38
N LEU A 187 -1.24 0.84 14.89
CA LEU A 187 -2.07 2.04 14.89
C LEU A 187 -2.49 2.47 16.30
N ALA A 188 -2.88 1.53 17.17
CA ALA A 188 -3.20 1.81 18.56
C ALA A 188 -2.03 2.48 19.27
N HIS A 189 -0.83 1.93 19.14
CA HIS A 189 0.38 2.52 19.73
C HIS A 189 0.67 3.94 19.20
N LEU A 190 0.55 4.18 17.90
CA LEU A 190 0.73 5.52 17.32
C LEU A 190 -0.28 6.52 17.85
N ARG A 191 -1.51 6.08 18.08
CA ARG A 191 -2.57 6.91 18.65
C ARG A 191 -2.34 7.22 20.14
N GLU A 192 -1.99 6.23 20.95
CA GLU A 192 -1.69 6.38 22.37
C GLU A 192 -0.54 7.37 22.62
N THR A 193 0.49 7.29 21.78
CA THR A 193 1.66 8.19 21.91
C THR A 193 1.43 9.58 21.33
N GLY A 194 0.37 9.78 20.55
CA GLY A 194 0.11 11.05 19.83
C GLY A 194 1.21 11.41 18.82
N ALA A 195 2.07 10.44 18.48
CA ALA A 195 3.28 10.68 17.70
C ALA A 195 3.03 10.95 16.22
N CYS A 196 1.85 10.56 15.70
CA CYS A 196 1.56 10.58 14.28
C CYS A 196 0.07 10.82 14.04
N ARG A 197 -0.25 11.72 13.11
CA ARG A 197 -1.62 11.86 12.58
C ARG A 197 -1.90 10.71 11.63
N ILE A 198 -3.13 10.18 11.67
CA ILE A 198 -3.52 9.01 10.88
C ILE A 198 -4.76 9.35 10.06
N ARG A 199 -4.71 9.11 8.74
CA ARG A 199 -5.84 9.16 7.80
C ARG A 199 -6.02 7.83 7.11
N LEU A 200 -7.27 7.37 6.96
CA LEU A 200 -7.63 6.21 6.15
C LEU A 200 -8.39 6.66 4.90
N LEU A 201 -7.98 6.15 3.76
CA LEU A 201 -8.69 6.27 2.49
C LEU A 201 -9.15 4.87 2.07
N TRP A 202 -10.44 4.73 1.70
CA TRP A 202 -10.98 3.42 1.35
C TRP A 202 -11.96 3.51 0.19
N GLY A 203 -11.73 2.77 -0.88
CA GLY A 203 -12.66 2.72 -2.02
C GLY A 203 -14.07 2.28 -1.59
N GLU A 204 -15.11 2.90 -2.14
CA GLU A 204 -16.49 2.49 -1.86
C GLU A 204 -16.78 1.06 -2.36
N GLY A 205 -16.17 0.68 -3.48
CA GLY A 205 -16.26 -0.65 -4.08
C GLY A 205 -15.25 -1.68 -3.53
N ASP A 206 -14.47 -1.35 -2.50
CA ASP A 206 -13.45 -2.25 -1.91
C ASP A 206 -14.04 -3.29 -0.95
N ASP A 207 -15.31 -3.60 -1.05
CA ASP A 207 -15.90 -4.77 -0.38
C ASP A 207 -15.44 -6.08 -1.03
N SER A 208 -14.69 -5.93 -2.11
CA SER A 208 -14.28 -7.03 -2.96
C SER A 208 -13.04 -7.77 -2.48
N ALA A 209 -12.05 -7.15 -1.83
CA ALA A 209 -10.75 -7.82 -1.64
C ALA A 209 -10.70 -8.83 -0.49
N PHE A 210 -11.22 -8.53 0.70
CA PHE A 210 -11.03 -9.41 1.87
C PHE A 210 -12.26 -9.49 2.78
N ARG A 211 -12.72 -8.37 3.27
CA ARG A 211 -13.91 -8.21 4.12
C ARG A 211 -14.54 -6.86 3.81
N PRO A 212 -15.83 -6.68 4.09
CA PRO A 212 -16.47 -5.39 3.90
C PRO A 212 -15.64 -4.25 4.53
N ALA A 213 -15.39 -3.19 3.75
CA ALA A 213 -14.60 -2.05 4.21
C ALA A 213 -15.15 -1.46 5.51
N ALA A 214 -16.48 -1.43 5.67
CA ALA A 214 -17.11 -0.97 6.90
C ALA A 214 -16.69 -1.77 8.14
N THR A 215 -16.53 -3.10 8.00
CA THR A 215 -16.06 -3.98 9.08
C THR A 215 -14.61 -3.65 9.46
N LEU A 216 -13.74 -3.53 8.45
CA LEU A 216 -12.31 -3.23 8.66
C LEU A 216 -12.11 -1.84 9.27
N ILE A 217 -12.83 -0.84 8.81
CA ILE A 217 -12.84 0.52 9.39
C ILE A 217 -13.33 0.47 10.83
N GLY A 218 -14.37 -0.33 11.12
CA GLY A 218 -14.87 -0.54 12.48
C GLY A 218 -13.79 -1.10 13.42
N GLU A 219 -13.04 -2.11 12.98
CA GLU A 219 -11.93 -2.69 13.75
C GLU A 219 -10.80 -1.67 14.01
N VAL A 220 -10.49 -0.80 13.05
CA VAL A 220 -9.52 0.27 13.28
C VAL A 220 -10.06 1.27 14.29
N ARG A 221 -11.33 1.70 14.18
CA ARG A 221 -11.95 2.61 15.16
C ARG A 221 -11.93 2.05 16.57
N GLU A 222 -12.22 0.76 16.71
CA GLU A 222 -12.15 0.07 18.01
C GLU A 222 -10.71 0.07 18.57
N ALA A 223 -9.72 -0.21 17.72
CA ALA A 223 -8.33 -0.31 18.13
C ALA A 223 -7.71 1.05 18.50
N VAL A 224 -8.03 2.13 17.77
CA VAL A 224 -7.41 3.44 17.97
C VAL A 224 -8.23 4.36 18.87
N GLY A 225 -9.51 4.08 19.07
CA GLY A 225 -10.46 4.90 19.83
C GLY A 225 -10.73 6.27 19.16
N GLY A 226 -11.80 6.94 19.60
CA GLY A 226 -12.10 8.33 19.23
C GLY A 226 -12.35 8.58 17.75
N ASP A 227 -12.16 9.85 17.37
CA ASP A 227 -12.38 10.27 15.98
C ASP A 227 -11.24 9.81 15.07
N LEU A 228 -11.55 8.88 14.19
CA LEU A 228 -10.66 8.41 13.13
C LEU A 228 -10.97 9.16 11.84
N ASP A 229 -9.95 9.79 11.26
CA ASP A 229 -10.03 10.49 9.99
C ASP A 229 -10.13 9.46 8.84
N VAL A 230 -11.35 9.23 8.37
CA VAL A 230 -11.67 8.20 7.35
C VAL A 230 -12.43 8.82 6.20
N HIS A 231 -11.96 8.60 4.97
CA HIS A 231 -12.66 9.00 3.75
C HIS A 231 -12.96 7.79 2.88
N ARG A 232 -14.20 7.71 2.39
CA ARG A 232 -14.62 6.76 1.38
C ARG A 232 -14.41 7.39 0.01
N ILE A 233 -13.70 6.68 -0.87
CA ILE A 233 -13.39 7.15 -2.23
C ILE A 233 -14.45 6.65 -3.19
N PRO A 234 -15.27 7.54 -3.77
CA PRO A 234 -16.36 7.13 -4.63
C PRO A 234 -15.85 6.52 -5.94
N ARG A 235 -16.61 5.58 -6.48
CA ARG A 235 -16.32 4.93 -7.77
C ARG A 235 -14.90 4.33 -7.82
N ALA A 236 -14.46 3.71 -6.74
CA ALA A 236 -13.15 3.08 -6.68
C ALA A 236 -13.19 1.81 -5.84
N GLY A 237 -12.49 0.78 -6.30
CA GLY A 237 -12.24 -0.47 -5.59
C GLY A 237 -11.03 -0.38 -4.67
N HIS A 238 -10.34 -1.51 -4.54
CA HIS A 238 -9.17 -1.64 -3.67
C HIS A 238 -8.02 -0.71 -4.10
N TRP A 239 -7.73 -0.59 -5.39
CA TRP A 239 -6.70 0.30 -5.92
C TRP A 239 -7.28 1.70 -6.22
N SER A 240 -7.86 2.31 -5.20
CA SER A 240 -8.52 3.62 -5.30
C SER A 240 -7.55 4.74 -5.69
N ALA A 241 -6.27 4.63 -5.32
CA ALA A 241 -5.20 5.55 -5.74
C ALA A 241 -4.98 5.57 -7.26
N TYR A 242 -5.41 4.53 -7.97
CA TYR A 242 -5.39 4.44 -9.43
C TYR A 242 -6.75 4.80 -10.04
N GLU A 243 -7.84 4.20 -9.55
CA GLU A 243 -9.19 4.38 -10.12
C GLU A 243 -9.73 5.79 -9.96
N ASN A 244 -9.53 6.41 -8.80
CA ASN A 244 -9.94 7.78 -8.54
C ASN A 244 -8.77 8.59 -7.97
N ALA A 245 -7.67 8.62 -8.74
CA ALA A 245 -6.45 9.34 -8.38
C ALA A 245 -6.69 10.83 -8.06
N PRO A 246 -7.54 11.59 -8.78
CA PRO A 246 -7.78 13.00 -8.44
C PRO A 246 -8.27 13.20 -7.00
N GLU A 247 -9.23 12.40 -6.55
CA GLU A 247 -9.78 12.52 -5.19
C GLU A 247 -8.77 12.06 -4.13
N VAL A 248 -8.06 10.94 -4.39
CA VAL A 248 -7.00 10.46 -3.49
C VAL A 248 -5.88 11.51 -3.37
N ASN A 249 -5.44 12.09 -4.48
CA ASN A 249 -4.40 13.13 -4.47
C ASN A 249 -4.83 14.37 -3.68
N ARG A 250 -6.07 14.84 -3.90
CA ARG A 250 -6.63 15.97 -3.16
C ARG A 250 -6.60 15.72 -1.65
N LEU A 251 -7.11 14.57 -1.21
CA LEU A 251 -7.15 14.20 0.21
C LEU A 251 -5.76 14.01 0.81
N MET A 252 -4.81 13.44 0.07
CA MET A 252 -3.44 13.29 0.52
C MET A 252 -2.74 14.64 0.66
N LEU A 253 -2.87 15.54 -0.33
CA LEU A 253 -2.28 16.90 -0.29
C LEU A 253 -2.84 17.72 0.87
N GLU A 254 -4.16 17.66 1.11
CA GLU A 254 -4.80 18.31 2.26
C GLU A 254 -4.25 17.78 3.60
N PHE A 255 -4.14 16.47 3.72
CA PHE A 255 -3.70 15.83 4.96
C PHE A 255 -2.24 16.10 5.30
N PHE A 256 -1.35 16.03 4.31
CA PHE A 256 0.09 16.24 4.55
C PHE A 256 0.48 17.72 4.68
N ALA A 257 -0.39 18.65 4.34
CA ALA A 257 -0.18 20.10 4.49
C ALA A 257 -0.67 20.64 5.84
N SER A 258 -1.29 19.81 6.70
CA SER A 258 -1.98 20.21 7.93
C SER A 258 -1.15 20.09 9.23
#